data_79a0f6e1074b849d4b9430cc421e584b
#
_entry.id   79a0f6e1074b849d4b9430cc421e584b
#
_cell.length_a   1.000
_cell.length_b   1.000
_cell.length_c   1.000
_cell.angle_alpha   90.00
_cell.angle_beta   90.00
_cell.angle_gamma   90.00
#
_symmetry.space_group_name_H-M   'P 1'
#
loop_
_entity.id
_entity.type
_entity.pdbx_description
1 polymer ?
#
loop_
_entity_poly.entity_id
_entity_poly.type
_entity_poly.pdbx_seq_one_letter_code
_entity_poly.pdbx_strand_id
1 'polypeptide(L)'
;VQGGPWGDTGLTGRKIIVDTYGGLCSHGGGAFSGKDPTKVDRSAAYMARHVAKCVVAAGLAERCVITLAYAIGVAQPVSVNVETYGTEKVPHAEIRTRIMNAFDMSPAGIAKHLGLRDASHFGYEDVTEEGRQVRLYKPFYRETAKNGHFGPAHFPWESTEAADKLRG
;
A
#
# COMPACT_ATOMS: atom_id res chain seq x y z
N VAL A 1 -22.69 -3.18 -33.42
CA VAL A 1 -22.45 -3.19 -31.96
C VAL A 1 -22.24 -1.77 -31.50
N GLN A 2 -23.01 -1.33 -30.52
CA GLN A 2 -22.91 0.00 -29.94
C GLN A 2 -21.84 -0.04 -28.82
N GLY A 3 -20.77 0.74 -28.96
CA GLY A 3 -19.69 0.84 -27.99
C GLY A 3 -19.79 2.12 -27.14
N GLY A 4 -18.74 2.37 -26.33
CA GLY A 4 -18.64 3.55 -25.48
C GLY A 4 -19.56 3.53 -24.25
N PRO A 5 -19.85 4.70 -23.63
CA PRO A 5 -20.63 4.77 -22.38
C PRO A 5 -22.03 4.16 -22.42
N TRP A 6 -22.62 4.07 -23.60
CA TRP A 6 -23.93 3.43 -23.81
C TRP A 6 -23.84 1.90 -23.73
N GLY A 7 -22.75 1.33 -24.24
CA GLY A 7 -22.58 -0.13 -24.28
C GLY A 7 -21.94 -0.68 -23.03
N ASP A 8 -20.90 -0.03 -22.54
CA ASP A 8 -20.13 -0.48 -21.38
C ASP A 8 -19.43 0.70 -20.69
N THR A 9 -19.98 1.14 -19.57
CA THR A 9 -19.40 2.20 -18.74
C THR A 9 -18.53 1.60 -17.66
N GLY A 10 -17.25 1.95 -17.66
CA GLY A 10 -16.31 1.59 -16.60
C GLY A 10 -16.59 2.35 -15.30
N LEU A 11 -16.43 1.68 -14.16
CA LEU A 11 -16.52 2.27 -12.82
C LEU A 11 -15.20 2.08 -12.07
N THR A 12 -14.78 3.12 -11.34
CA THR A 12 -13.58 3.08 -10.51
C THR A 12 -13.72 2.02 -9.41
N GLY A 13 -12.68 1.19 -9.25
CA GLY A 13 -12.62 0.18 -8.19
C GLY A 13 -13.53 -1.04 -8.41
N ARG A 14 -13.93 -1.33 -9.64
CA ARG A 14 -14.69 -2.53 -10.01
C ARG A 14 -13.80 -3.65 -10.57
N LYS A 15 -12.47 -3.49 -10.48
CA LYS A 15 -11.45 -4.47 -10.89
C LYS A 15 -10.37 -4.64 -9.81
N ILE A 16 -10.79 -4.73 -8.54
CA ILE A 16 -9.91 -4.73 -7.38
C ILE A 16 -8.90 -5.89 -7.34
N ILE A 17 -9.26 -7.02 -7.88
CA ILE A 17 -8.36 -8.18 -7.95
C ILE A 17 -7.27 -7.96 -9.01
N VAL A 18 -7.63 -7.40 -10.17
CA VAL A 18 -6.66 -7.02 -11.22
C VAL A 18 -5.75 -5.89 -10.73
N ASP A 19 -6.29 -4.94 -9.98
CA ASP A 19 -5.55 -3.81 -9.41
C ASP A 19 -4.48 -4.24 -8.39
N THR A 20 -4.55 -5.46 -7.87
CA THR A 20 -3.71 -5.97 -6.79
C THR A 20 -2.93 -7.23 -7.17
N TYR A 21 -3.38 -8.41 -6.77
CA TYR A 21 -2.60 -9.66 -6.86
C TYR A 21 -3.16 -10.68 -7.85
N GLY A 22 -4.18 -10.36 -8.62
CA GLY A 22 -4.74 -11.25 -9.64
C GLY A 22 -5.34 -12.56 -9.07
N GLY A 23 -5.73 -12.56 -7.79
CA GLY A 23 -6.27 -13.76 -7.12
C GLY A 23 -5.23 -14.63 -6.41
N LEU A 24 -3.94 -14.29 -6.47
CA LEU A 24 -2.88 -15.02 -5.76
C LEU A 24 -2.98 -14.85 -4.23
N CYS A 25 -3.53 -13.72 -3.77
CA CYS A 25 -3.68 -13.36 -2.37
C CYS A 25 -5.11 -12.87 -2.11
N SER A 26 -5.58 -13.03 -0.87
CA SER A 26 -6.86 -12.48 -0.42
C SER A 26 -6.90 -10.97 -0.56
N HIS A 27 -8.10 -10.44 -0.83
CA HIS A 27 -8.37 -9.00 -0.91
C HIS A 27 -9.45 -8.63 0.11
N GLY A 28 -9.29 -7.47 0.77
CA GLY A 28 -10.25 -6.98 1.76
C GLY A 28 -11.56 -6.44 1.18
N GLY A 29 -11.66 -6.32 -0.16
CA GLY A 29 -12.85 -5.86 -0.87
C GLY A 29 -12.92 -4.35 -1.11
N GLY A 30 -12.06 -3.55 -0.48
CA GLY A 30 -12.02 -2.10 -0.64
C GLY A 30 -11.34 -1.65 -1.93
N ALA A 31 -11.99 -0.77 -2.70
CA ALA A 31 -11.36 -0.10 -3.82
C ALA A 31 -10.28 0.89 -3.34
N PHE A 32 -9.18 1.02 -4.10
CA PHE A 32 -8.08 1.94 -3.76
C PHE A 32 -8.21 3.28 -4.46
N SER A 33 -8.33 3.27 -5.78
CA SER A 33 -8.43 4.50 -6.59
C SER A 33 -9.61 5.35 -6.16
N GLY A 34 -9.42 6.67 -6.14
CA GLY A 34 -10.43 7.63 -5.70
C GLY A 34 -10.45 7.91 -4.19
N LYS A 35 -9.73 7.13 -3.38
CA LYS A 35 -9.62 7.33 -1.93
C LYS A 35 -8.34 8.10 -1.58
N ASP A 36 -8.43 9.00 -0.62
CA ASP A 36 -7.28 9.72 -0.05
C ASP A 36 -6.53 8.83 0.97
N PRO A 37 -5.32 9.23 1.44
CA PRO A 37 -4.52 8.44 2.37
C PRO A 37 -5.14 8.15 3.74
N THR A 38 -6.21 8.83 4.11
CA THR A 38 -6.89 8.58 5.40
C THR A 38 -7.74 7.32 5.37
N LYS A 39 -8.02 6.80 4.19
CA LYS A 39 -8.86 5.61 3.99
C LYS A 39 -8.00 4.36 4.08
N VAL A 40 -8.19 3.57 5.14
CA VAL A 40 -7.42 2.35 5.41
C VAL A 40 -7.57 1.27 4.33
N ASP A 41 -8.70 1.21 3.62
CA ASP A 41 -8.86 0.33 2.46
C ASP A 41 -7.69 0.46 1.47
N ARG A 42 -7.17 1.67 1.30
CA ARG A 42 -6.03 1.96 0.44
C ARG A 42 -4.72 1.96 1.22
N SER A 43 -4.57 2.81 2.22
CA SER A 43 -3.31 3.03 2.93
C SER A 43 -2.86 1.78 3.70
N ALA A 44 -3.76 1.06 4.36
CA ALA A 44 -3.40 -0.15 5.07
C ALA A 44 -3.06 -1.32 4.12
N ALA A 45 -3.69 -1.41 2.96
CA ALA A 45 -3.30 -2.38 1.95
C ALA A 45 -1.88 -2.13 1.42
N TYR A 46 -1.50 -0.87 1.22
CA TYR A 46 -0.13 -0.51 0.86
C TYR A 46 0.87 -0.83 1.98
N MET A 47 0.49 -0.56 3.22
CA MET A 47 1.33 -0.90 4.38
C MET A 47 1.47 -2.42 4.55
N ALA A 48 0.41 -3.17 4.39
CA ALA A 48 0.45 -4.64 4.44
C ALA A 48 1.40 -5.19 3.36
N ARG A 49 1.36 -4.63 2.14
CA ARG A 49 2.31 -4.96 1.07
C ARG A 49 3.75 -4.68 1.47
N HIS A 50 4.01 -3.48 2.00
CA HIS A 50 5.34 -3.05 2.44
C HIS A 50 5.89 -3.97 3.52
N VAL A 51 5.11 -4.24 4.57
CA VAL A 51 5.50 -5.11 5.68
C VAL A 51 5.77 -6.53 5.20
N ALA A 52 4.90 -7.09 4.36
CA ALA A 52 5.10 -8.44 3.81
C ALA A 52 6.43 -8.55 3.02
N LYS A 53 6.74 -7.54 2.20
CA LYS A 53 8.03 -7.47 1.49
C LYS A 53 9.21 -7.36 2.44
N CYS A 54 9.10 -6.55 3.50
CA CYS A 54 10.15 -6.42 4.50
C CYS A 54 10.39 -7.73 5.26
N VAL A 55 9.34 -8.48 5.60
CA VAL A 55 9.46 -9.81 6.24
C VAL A 55 10.27 -10.76 5.37
N VAL A 56 9.96 -10.82 4.09
CA VAL A 56 10.69 -11.68 3.14
C VAL A 56 12.13 -11.18 2.95
N ALA A 57 12.36 -9.89 2.77
CA ALA A 57 13.68 -9.30 2.60
C ALA A 57 14.55 -9.42 3.86
N ALA A 58 13.96 -9.44 5.06
CA ALA A 58 14.64 -9.71 6.31
C ALA A 58 15.03 -11.18 6.46
N GLY A 59 14.55 -12.07 5.58
CA GLY A 59 14.82 -13.50 5.62
C GLY A 59 14.02 -14.27 6.67
N LEU A 60 12.95 -13.69 7.21
CA LEU A 60 12.12 -14.32 8.25
C LEU A 60 11.15 -15.37 7.70
N ALA A 61 10.78 -15.27 6.43
CA ALA A 61 10.00 -16.24 5.68
C ALA A 61 10.29 -16.11 4.18
N GLU A 62 9.97 -17.14 3.38
CA GLU A 62 10.08 -17.09 1.93
C GLU A 62 8.83 -16.52 1.27
N ARG A 63 7.68 -16.65 1.96
CA ARG A 63 6.38 -16.14 1.54
C ARG A 63 5.71 -15.47 2.73
N CYS A 64 5.02 -14.35 2.48
CA CYS A 64 4.33 -13.64 3.55
C CYS A 64 3.09 -12.92 3.03
N VAL A 65 1.98 -13.09 3.75
CA VAL A 65 0.76 -12.30 3.59
C VAL A 65 0.45 -11.65 4.93
N ILE A 66 0.22 -10.35 4.90
CA ILE A 66 -0.18 -9.56 6.06
C ILE A 66 -1.63 -9.15 5.90
N THR A 67 -2.45 -9.42 6.93
CA THR A 67 -3.83 -8.97 6.99
C THR A 67 -4.00 -8.02 8.17
N LEU A 68 -4.51 -6.82 7.90
CA LEU A 68 -4.79 -5.78 8.89
C LEU A 68 -6.31 -5.58 8.98
N ALA A 69 -6.85 -5.60 10.18
CA ALA A 69 -8.26 -5.29 10.43
C ALA A 69 -8.37 -4.03 11.30
N TYR A 70 -9.31 -3.15 10.95
CA TYR A 70 -9.57 -1.89 11.66
C TYR A 70 -11.03 -1.81 12.10
N ALA A 71 -11.26 -1.12 13.21
CA ALA A 71 -12.58 -0.74 13.65
C ALA A 71 -12.75 0.79 13.56
N ILE A 72 -13.93 1.25 13.20
CA ILE A 72 -14.25 2.69 13.14
C ILE A 72 -14.04 3.31 14.53
N GLY A 73 -13.35 4.45 14.57
CA GLY A 73 -13.04 5.15 15.81
C GLY A 73 -11.83 4.62 16.58
N VAL A 74 -11.18 3.53 16.11
CA VAL A 74 -9.97 2.98 16.74
C VAL A 74 -8.79 3.15 15.78
N ALA A 75 -7.78 3.90 16.20
CA ALA A 75 -6.65 4.24 15.34
C ALA A 75 -5.73 3.04 15.07
N GLN A 76 -5.48 2.20 16.07
CA GLN A 76 -4.64 1.02 15.90
C GLN A 76 -5.45 -0.14 15.26
N PRO A 77 -4.82 -0.99 14.46
CA PRO A 77 -5.48 -2.18 13.95
C PRO A 77 -5.94 -3.08 15.11
N VAL A 78 -7.18 -3.56 15.03
CA VAL A 78 -7.73 -4.50 16.02
C VAL A 78 -7.18 -5.91 15.83
N SER A 79 -6.64 -6.20 14.65
CA SER A 79 -5.96 -7.46 14.35
C SER A 79 -4.84 -7.26 13.33
N VAL A 80 -3.72 -7.93 13.57
CA VAL A 80 -2.61 -8.10 12.62
C VAL A 80 -2.35 -9.59 12.50
N ASN A 81 -2.65 -10.15 11.33
CA ASN A 81 -2.38 -11.55 11.04
C ASN A 81 -1.21 -11.68 10.07
N VAL A 82 -0.36 -12.67 10.31
CA VAL A 82 0.81 -13.00 9.49
C VAL A 82 0.63 -14.43 8.99
N GLU A 83 0.60 -14.62 7.68
CA GLU A 83 0.55 -15.94 7.06
C GLU A 83 1.81 -16.16 6.23
N THR A 84 2.55 -17.22 6.48
CA THR A 84 3.82 -17.55 5.84
C THR A 84 3.80 -18.86 5.07
N TYR A 85 2.67 -19.56 5.10
CA TYR A 85 2.46 -20.83 4.40
C TYR A 85 3.51 -21.91 4.77
N GLY A 86 3.95 -21.94 6.03
CA GLY A 86 4.95 -22.90 6.50
C GLY A 86 6.38 -22.61 6.04
N THR A 87 6.67 -21.39 5.59
CA THR A 87 8.00 -20.98 5.12
C THR A 87 8.76 -20.10 6.12
N GLU A 88 8.19 -19.90 7.30
CA GLU A 88 8.80 -19.13 8.39
C GLU A 88 10.10 -19.79 8.90
N LYS A 89 11.06 -18.95 9.25
CA LYS A 89 12.35 -19.35 9.86
C LYS A 89 12.43 -19.08 11.36
N VAL A 90 11.44 -18.34 11.88
CA VAL A 90 11.23 -18.06 13.30
C VAL A 90 9.71 -18.14 13.59
N PRO A 91 9.29 -18.38 14.84
CA PRO A 91 7.87 -18.54 15.16
C PRO A 91 7.00 -17.36 14.69
N HIS A 92 5.79 -17.62 14.22
CA HIS A 92 4.82 -16.58 13.77
C HIS A 92 4.61 -15.48 14.82
N ALA A 93 4.55 -15.86 16.12
CA ALA A 93 4.40 -14.91 17.22
C ALA A 93 5.58 -13.92 17.28
N GLU A 94 6.78 -14.38 17.00
CA GLU A 94 7.98 -13.55 16.95
C GLU A 94 7.96 -12.61 15.75
N ILE A 95 7.64 -13.11 14.56
CA ILE A 95 7.50 -12.27 13.36
C ILE A 95 6.48 -11.15 13.63
N ARG A 96 5.31 -11.50 14.17
CA ARG A 96 4.27 -10.53 14.51
C ARG A 96 4.77 -9.50 15.52
N THR A 97 5.48 -9.91 16.56
CA THR A 97 6.03 -9.01 17.58
C THR A 97 7.03 -8.03 16.96
N ARG A 98 7.94 -8.50 16.13
CA ARG A 98 8.90 -7.66 15.41
C ARG A 98 8.20 -6.65 14.50
N ILE A 99 7.17 -7.06 13.79
CA ILE A 99 6.35 -6.19 12.94
C ILE A 99 5.68 -5.08 13.78
N MET A 100 5.03 -5.44 14.89
CA MET A 100 4.33 -4.49 15.76
C MET A 100 5.28 -3.47 16.42
N ASN A 101 6.51 -3.87 16.70
CA ASN A 101 7.53 -2.98 17.26
C ASN A 101 8.17 -2.07 16.19
N ALA A 102 8.28 -2.55 14.96
CA ALA A 102 8.98 -1.84 13.88
C ALA A 102 8.10 -0.81 13.16
N PHE A 103 6.78 -1.01 13.12
CA PHE A 103 5.87 -0.23 12.28
C PHE A 103 4.66 0.30 13.06
N ASP A 104 4.44 1.61 12.99
CA ASP A 104 3.17 2.22 13.40
C ASP A 104 2.11 2.02 12.31
N MET A 105 1.15 1.15 12.59
CA MET A 105 0.08 0.81 11.66
C MET A 105 -1.20 1.63 11.87
N SER A 106 -1.13 2.72 12.66
CA SER A 106 -2.21 3.71 12.67
C SER A 106 -2.33 4.40 11.30
N PRO A 107 -3.51 4.91 10.90
CA PRO A 107 -3.65 5.63 9.63
C PRO A 107 -2.66 6.80 9.48
N ALA A 108 -2.37 7.52 10.57
CA ALA A 108 -1.38 8.59 10.58
C ALA A 108 0.05 8.05 10.45
N GLY A 109 0.39 6.97 11.16
CA GLY A 109 1.67 6.28 11.09
C GLY A 109 1.97 5.76 9.69
N ILE A 110 0.99 5.11 9.07
CA ILE A 110 1.08 4.62 7.69
C ILE A 110 1.33 5.77 6.71
N ALA A 111 0.51 6.83 6.80
CA ALA A 111 0.64 7.98 5.90
C ALA A 111 2.01 8.66 6.02
N LYS A 112 2.56 8.74 7.25
CA LYS A 112 3.89 9.26 7.52
C LYS A 112 4.99 8.33 7.00
N HIS A 113 4.89 7.03 7.31
CA HIS A 113 5.91 6.03 6.95
C HIS A 113 6.08 5.89 5.44
N LEU A 114 4.97 5.85 4.70
CA LEU A 114 4.97 5.71 3.25
C LEU A 114 4.98 7.05 2.49
N GLY A 115 5.07 8.19 3.18
CA GLY A 115 5.10 9.52 2.56
C GLY A 115 3.82 9.87 1.79
N LEU A 116 2.67 9.27 2.13
CA LEU A 116 1.44 9.37 1.32
C LEU A 116 0.80 10.77 1.28
N ARG A 117 1.24 11.68 2.15
CA ARG A 117 0.79 13.08 2.20
C ARG A 117 1.84 14.05 1.68
N ASP A 118 3.02 13.57 1.37
CA ASP A 118 4.10 14.40 0.85
C ASP A 118 4.09 14.37 -0.67
N ALA A 119 3.50 15.40 -1.26
CA ALA A 119 3.43 15.54 -2.70
C ALA A 119 4.83 15.66 -3.34
N SER A 120 5.84 16.16 -2.61
CA SER A 120 7.20 16.32 -3.13
C SER A 120 7.93 15.00 -3.34
N HIS A 121 7.50 13.94 -2.66
CA HIS A 121 8.11 12.60 -2.73
C HIS A 121 8.15 12.02 -4.16
N PHE A 122 7.20 12.43 -5.00
CA PHE A 122 7.09 11.95 -6.39
C PHE A 122 7.63 12.93 -7.42
N GLY A 123 8.29 13.98 -6.95
CA GLY A 123 8.84 15.04 -7.76
C GLY A 123 7.83 16.13 -8.13
N TYR A 124 8.35 17.20 -8.66
CA TYR A 124 7.59 18.37 -9.10
C TYR A 124 8.19 18.94 -10.38
N GLU A 125 7.43 19.79 -11.02
CA GLU A 125 7.86 20.60 -12.14
C GLU A 125 7.52 22.05 -11.83
N ASP A 126 8.52 22.93 -11.92
CA ASP A 126 8.29 24.37 -11.77
C ASP A 126 7.89 24.93 -13.15
N VAL A 127 6.69 25.48 -13.24
CA VAL A 127 6.14 26.08 -14.46
C VAL A 127 5.85 27.57 -14.22
N THR A 128 5.83 28.35 -15.30
CA THR A 128 5.41 29.74 -15.23
C THR A 128 4.01 29.87 -15.82
N GLU A 129 3.02 30.15 -14.98
CA GLU A 129 1.65 30.42 -15.39
C GLU A 129 1.32 31.90 -15.10
N GLU A 130 0.86 32.63 -16.10
CA GLU A 130 0.49 34.04 -15.99
C GLU A 130 1.59 34.92 -15.34
N GLY A 131 2.87 34.63 -15.62
CA GLY A 131 4.01 35.34 -15.05
C GLY A 131 4.34 35.00 -13.59
N ARG A 132 3.69 34.01 -13.00
CA ARG A 132 3.97 33.50 -11.66
C ARG A 132 4.67 32.15 -11.72
N GLN A 133 5.65 31.93 -10.86
CA GLN A 133 6.25 30.61 -10.68
C GLN A 133 5.29 29.74 -9.86
N VAL A 134 4.84 28.63 -10.45
CA VAL A 134 3.93 27.67 -9.84
C VAL A 134 4.63 26.31 -9.79
N ARG A 135 4.59 25.67 -8.64
CA ARG A 135 5.12 24.32 -8.47
C ARG A 135 4.00 23.29 -8.66
N LEU A 136 4.08 22.52 -9.73
CA LEU A 136 3.17 21.42 -10.00
C LEU A 136 3.76 20.10 -9.50
N TYR A 137 3.17 19.53 -8.48
CA TYR A 137 3.55 18.21 -8.00
C TYR A 137 3.01 17.11 -8.92
N LYS A 138 3.85 16.10 -9.21
CA LYS A 138 3.42 14.96 -10.01
C LYS A 138 2.30 14.20 -9.32
N PRO A 139 1.21 13.89 -10.01
CA PRO A 139 0.05 13.22 -9.41
C PRO A 139 0.34 11.73 -9.18
N PHE A 140 1.02 11.43 -8.12
CA PHE A 140 1.48 10.11 -7.72
C PHE A 140 0.40 9.01 -7.78
N TYR A 141 -0.78 9.26 -7.23
CA TYR A 141 -1.86 8.28 -7.29
C TYR A 141 -2.40 8.01 -8.70
N ARG A 142 -2.16 8.91 -9.64
CA ARG A 142 -2.53 8.68 -11.04
C ARG A 142 -1.75 7.53 -11.66
N GLU A 143 -0.50 7.33 -11.27
CA GLU A 143 0.31 6.23 -11.78
C GLU A 143 -0.20 4.86 -11.31
N THR A 144 -0.71 4.79 -10.08
CA THR A 144 -1.27 3.54 -9.53
C THR A 144 -2.52 3.06 -10.27
N ALA A 145 -3.23 3.96 -10.96
CA ALA A 145 -4.45 3.66 -11.70
C ALA A 145 -4.19 3.10 -13.11
N LYS A 146 -2.93 3.11 -13.59
CA LYS A 146 -2.59 2.67 -14.96
C LYS A 146 -2.43 1.16 -15.07
N ASN A 147 -1.54 0.59 -14.26
CA ASN A 147 -1.06 -0.79 -14.39
C ASN A 147 -1.16 -1.57 -13.08
N GLY A 148 -2.05 -1.15 -12.19
CA GLY A 148 -2.20 -1.71 -10.86
C GLY A 148 -1.40 -0.97 -9.79
N HIS A 149 -1.66 -1.32 -8.55
CA HIS A 149 -1.14 -0.61 -7.37
C HIS A 149 0.17 -1.19 -6.83
N PHE A 150 0.58 -2.38 -7.30
CA PHE A 150 1.76 -3.08 -6.81
C PHE A 150 2.73 -3.42 -7.93
N GLY A 151 4.02 -3.52 -7.58
CA GLY A 151 5.07 -3.97 -8.48
C GLY A 151 6.11 -2.91 -8.84
N PRO A 152 5.74 -1.71 -9.37
CA PRO A 152 6.72 -0.70 -9.74
C PRO A 152 7.60 -0.27 -8.56
N ALA A 153 8.92 -0.41 -8.71
CA ALA A 153 9.90 -0.21 -7.63
C ALA A 153 9.91 1.22 -7.05
N HIS A 154 9.42 2.21 -7.80
CA HIS A 154 9.34 3.59 -7.34
C HIS A 154 8.17 3.87 -6.40
N PHE A 155 7.25 2.94 -6.22
CA PHE A 155 6.20 3.09 -5.20
C PHE A 155 6.78 2.86 -3.80
N PRO A 156 6.48 3.75 -2.81
CA PRO A 156 7.08 3.66 -1.48
C PRO A 156 6.87 2.32 -0.79
N TRP A 157 5.72 1.69 -1.00
CA TRP A 157 5.41 0.38 -0.41
C TRP A 157 6.14 -0.78 -1.06
N GLU A 158 6.85 -0.55 -2.16
CA GLU A 158 7.71 -1.56 -2.78
C GLU A 158 9.15 -1.54 -2.24
N SER A 159 9.57 -0.49 -1.52
CA SER A 159 10.88 -0.44 -0.84
C SER A 159 10.99 -1.52 0.23
N THR A 160 12.20 -2.06 0.40
CA THR A 160 12.55 -3.03 1.44
C THR A 160 13.61 -2.50 2.42
N GLU A 161 13.91 -1.21 2.39
CA GLU A 161 14.92 -0.59 3.27
C GLU A 161 14.59 -0.76 4.77
N ALA A 162 13.28 -0.84 5.10
CA ALA A 162 12.85 -1.07 6.47
C ALA A 162 13.00 -2.53 6.95
N ALA A 163 13.46 -3.45 6.09
CA ALA A 163 13.68 -4.86 6.46
C ALA A 163 14.69 -5.02 7.61
N ASP A 164 15.68 -4.13 7.70
CA ASP A 164 16.68 -4.16 8.78
C ASP A 164 16.07 -3.99 10.17
N LYS A 165 14.94 -3.30 10.28
CA LYS A 165 14.20 -3.16 11.56
C LYS A 165 13.59 -4.48 12.04
N LEU A 166 13.46 -5.47 11.16
CA LEU A 166 12.91 -6.79 11.46
C LEU A 166 13.99 -7.83 11.73
N ARG A 167 15.27 -7.56 11.34
CA ARG A 167 16.41 -8.40 11.69
C ARG A 167 16.68 -8.20 13.17
N GLY A 168 16.68 -9.27 13.94
CA GLY A 168 16.97 -9.25 15.38
C GLY A 168 18.44 -9.04 15.66
#